data_91f089902ab033eacd070b228b17e1b6
#
_entry.id   91f089902ab033eacd070b228b17e1b6
#
_cell.length_a   1.000
_cell.length_b   1.000
_cell.length_c   1.000
_cell.angle_alpha   90.00
_cell.angle_beta   90.00
_cell.angle_gamma   90.00
#
_symmetry.space_group_name_H-M   'P 1'
#
loop_
_entity.id
_entity.type
_entity.pdbx_description
1 polymer ?
#
loop_
_entity_poly.entity_id
_entity_poly.type
_entity_poly.pdbx_seq_one_letter_code
_entity_poly.pdbx_strand_id
1 'polypeptide(L)'
;MKTKWMASREFSASPGRALAAVSRAGRVLVTANGKPRAIMIPTSEGTFASDLELLDRVDLARVIARIHASSVINRTDKLTMKDVNAEVSAVRRAGKRR
;
A
#
# COMPACT_ATOMS: atom_id res chain seq x y z
N MET A 1 -2.35 6.57 -15.85
CA MET A 1 -0.99 6.11 -15.58
C MET A 1 -0.83 4.66 -15.95
N LYS A 2 0.26 4.33 -16.61
CA LYS A 2 0.57 2.95 -16.94
C LYS A 2 1.20 2.25 -15.76
N THR A 3 0.82 1.01 -15.53
CA THR A 3 1.42 0.16 -14.52
C THR A 3 2.29 -0.88 -15.22
N LYS A 4 3.57 -0.90 -14.89
CA LYS A 4 4.49 -1.90 -15.42
C LYS A 4 4.52 -3.09 -14.45
N TRP A 5 4.51 -4.30 -14.98
CA TRP A 5 4.60 -5.52 -14.20
C TRP A 5 6.06 -5.98 -14.14
N MET A 6 6.50 -6.40 -12.98
CA MET A 6 7.86 -6.86 -12.76
C MET A 6 7.85 -8.04 -11.79
N ALA A 7 8.55 -9.12 -12.15
CA ALA A 7 8.70 -10.25 -11.24
C ALA A 7 9.66 -9.87 -10.10
N SER A 8 9.43 -10.43 -8.92
CA SER A 8 10.30 -10.21 -7.75
C SER A 8 11.74 -10.61 -8.04
N ARG A 9 11.94 -11.60 -8.90
CA ARG A 9 13.26 -12.04 -9.33
C ARG A 9 14.00 -10.94 -10.08
N GLU A 10 13.32 -10.23 -10.97
CA GLU A 10 13.91 -9.09 -11.69
C GLU A 10 14.25 -7.96 -10.73
N PHE A 11 13.37 -7.69 -9.78
CA PHE A 11 13.60 -6.68 -8.75
C PHE A 11 14.86 -7.01 -7.93
N SER A 12 14.97 -8.24 -7.48
CA SER A 12 16.12 -8.70 -6.66
C SER A 12 17.42 -8.70 -7.45
N ALA A 13 17.36 -9.03 -8.74
CA ALA A 13 18.54 -9.11 -9.58
C ALA A 13 19.14 -7.73 -9.87
N SER A 14 18.30 -6.70 -9.99
CA SER A 14 18.76 -5.35 -10.32
C SER A 14 17.84 -4.28 -9.70
N PRO A 15 18.00 -3.99 -8.40
CA PRO A 15 17.19 -2.98 -7.72
C PRO A 15 17.29 -1.58 -8.36
N GLY A 16 18.46 -1.21 -8.84
CA GLY A 16 18.67 0.07 -9.52
C GLY A 16 17.82 0.22 -10.78
N ARG A 17 17.73 -0.84 -11.59
CA ARG A 17 16.89 -0.85 -12.78
C ARG A 17 15.41 -0.79 -12.41
N ALA A 18 15.04 -1.46 -11.33
CA ALA A 18 13.67 -1.45 -10.83
C ALA A 18 13.26 -0.04 -10.42
N LEU A 19 14.11 0.67 -9.68
CA LEU A 19 13.86 2.06 -9.29
C LEU A 19 13.76 2.98 -10.50
N ALA A 20 14.62 2.79 -11.48
CA ALA A 20 14.55 3.57 -12.73
C ALA A 20 13.25 3.30 -13.47
N ALA A 21 12.77 2.06 -13.47
CA ALA A 21 11.49 1.69 -14.11
C ALA A 21 10.32 2.38 -13.42
N VAL A 22 10.33 2.48 -12.08
CA VAL A 22 9.30 3.21 -11.33
C VAL A 22 9.25 4.68 -11.76
N SER A 23 10.40 5.32 -11.88
CA SER A 23 10.47 6.72 -12.30
C SER A 23 9.92 6.93 -13.71
N ARG A 24 10.18 6.00 -14.60
CA ARG A 24 9.72 6.10 -16.00
C ARG A 24 8.25 5.73 -16.18
N ALA A 25 7.82 4.64 -15.58
CA ALA A 25 6.48 4.11 -15.79
C ALA A 25 5.42 4.77 -14.91
N GLY A 26 5.83 5.34 -13.79
CA GLY A 26 4.92 5.92 -12.79
C GLY A 26 4.47 4.93 -11.73
N ARG A 27 4.34 3.65 -12.04
CA ARG A 27 4.04 2.59 -11.08
C ARG A 27 4.61 1.28 -11.57
N VAL A 28 5.08 0.47 -10.62
CA VAL A 28 5.53 -0.89 -10.92
C VAL A 28 4.83 -1.85 -9.97
N LEU A 29 4.17 -2.84 -10.51
CA LEU A 29 3.57 -3.94 -9.76
C LEU A 29 4.59 -5.07 -9.68
N VAL A 30 5.02 -5.40 -8.48
CA VAL A 30 5.94 -6.51 -8.25
C VAL A 30 5.15 -7.77 -7.95
N THR A 31 5.43 -8.83 -8.70
CA THR A 31 4.75 -10.11 -8.54
C THR A 31 5.72 -11.19 -8.06
N ALA A 32 5.20 -12.18 -7.35
CA ALA A 32 5.93 -13.38 -6.98
C ALA A 32 5.07 -14.59 -7.34
N ASN A 33 5.62 -15.51 -8.12
CA ASN A 33 4.90 -16.69 -8.61
C ASN A 33 3.60 -16.30 -9.35
N GLY A 34 3.67 -15.22 -10.12
CA GLY A 34 2.53 -14.72 -10.89
C GLY A 34 1.46 -13.98 -10.08
N LYS A 35 1.65 -13.82 -8.77
CA LYS A 35 0.70 -13.15 -7.90
C LYS A 35 1.18 -11.78 -7.47
N PRO A 36 0.31 -10.76 -7.44
CA PRO A 36 0.68 -9.43 -6.97
C PRO A 36 1.18 -9.47 -5.52
N ARG A 37 2.29 -8.78 -5.25
CA ARG A 37 2.89 -8.73 -3.92
C ARG A 37 3.11 -7.31 -3.43
N ALA A 38 3.47 -6.39 -4.32
CA ALA A 38 3.75 -5.01 -3.93
C ALA A 38 3.53 -4.07 -5.11
N ILE A 39 3.23 -2.83 -4.79
CA ILE A 39 3.16 -1.76 -5.79
C ILE A 39 4.19 -0.71 -5.38
N MET A 40 5.05 -0.33 -6.33
CA MET A 40 6.05 0.71 -6.13
C MET A 40 5.60 1.97 -6.84
N ILE A 41 5.63 3.09 -6.13
CA ILE A 41 5.31 4.41 -6.69
C ILE A 41 6.53 5.32 -6.57
N PRO A 42 6.72 6.24 -7.52
CA PRO A 42 7.86 7.16 -7.45
C PRO A 42 7.63 8.22 -6.38
N THR A 43 8.72 8.67 -5.79
CA THR A 43 8.71 9.82 -4.88
C THR A 43 10.00 10.61 -5.08
N SER A 44 10.09 11.77 -4.46
CA SER A 44 11.28 12.63 -4.53
C SER A 44 11.44 13.39 -3.23
N GLU A 45 12.59 14.04 -3.05
CA GLU A 45 12.82 14.90 -1.88
C GLU A 45 11.77 15.99 -1.74
N GLY A 46 11.31 16.54 -2.86
CA GLY A 46 10.32 17.62 -2.86
C GLY A 46 8.88 17.17 -2.60
N THR A 47 8.57 15.89 -2.81
CA THR A 47 7.20 15.39 -2.76
C THR A 47 6.97 14.28 -1.75
N PHE A 48 8.02 13.73 -1.12
CA PHE A 48 7.86 12.54 -0.28
C PHE A 48 6.91 12.75 0.90
N ALA A 49 6.90 13.94 1.49
CA ALA A 49 6.01 14.24 2.61
C ALA A 49 4.53 14.18 2.19
N SER A 50 4.22 14.79 1.03
CA SER A 50 2.87 14.72 0.45
C SER A 50 2.49 13.31 0.06
N ASP A 51 3.46 12.57 -0.49
CA ASP A 51 3.23 11.18 -0.91
C ASP A 51 2.93 10.29 0.29
N LEU A 52 3.63 10.50 1.41
CA LEU A 52 3.35 9.76 2.65
C LEU A 52 1.95 10.07 3.18
N GLU A 53 1.52 11.33 3.10
CA GLU A 53 0.15 11.70 3.49
C GLU A 53 -0.90 11.01 2.63
N LEU A 54 -0.65 10.90 1.31
CA LEU A 54 -1.53 10.18 0.41
C LEU A 54 -1.62 8.70 0.77
N LEU A 55 -0.49 8.08 1.12
CA LEU A 55 -0.45 6.69 1.55
C LEU A 55 -1.18 6.49 2.88
N ASP A 56 -1.07 7.44 3.80
CA ASP A 56 -1.84 7.40 5.04
C ASP A 56 -3.35 7.41 4.76
N ARG A 57 -3.79 8.19 3.77
CA ARG A 57 -5.20 8.20 3.35
C ARG A 57 -5.61 6.87 2.73
N VAL A 58 -4.73 6.24 1.96
CA VAL A 58 -4.98 4.91 1.40
C VAL A 58 -5.14 3.89 2.53
N ASP A 59 -4.25 3.93 3.51
CA ASP A 59 -4.31 3.04 4.67
C ASP A 59 -5.62 3.22 5.42
N LEU A 60 -6.02 4.47 5.66
CA LEU A 60 -7.27 4.78 6.33
C LEU A 60 -8.47 4.27 5.52
N ALA A 61 -8.46 4.45 4.21
CA ALA A 61 -9.53 3.96 3.34
C ALA A 61 -9.65 2.44 3.40
N ARG A 62 -8.52 1.72 3.46
CA ARG A 62 -8.51 0.26 3.60
C ARG A 62 -9.07 -0.18 4.95
N VAL A 63 -8.70 0.52 6.02
CA VAL A 63 -9.21 0.26 7.36
C VAL A 63 -10.72 0.44 7.39
N ILE A 64 -11.23 1.57 6.87
CA ILE A 64 -12.66 1.86 6.82
C ILE A 64 -13.40 0.79 6.01
N ALA A 65 -12.87 0.40 4.86
CA ALA A 65 -13.48 -0.64 4.02
C ALA A 65 -13.55 -1.97 4.77
N ARG A 66 -12.51 -2.34 5.50
CA ARG A 66 -12.46 -3.56 6.31
C ARG A 66 -13.50 -3.53 7.42
N ILE A 67 -13.57 -2.43 8.15
CA ILE A 67 -14.53 -2.24 9.23
C ILE A 67 -15.96 -2.29 8.69
N HIS A 68 -16.21 -1.60 7.57
CA HIS A 68 -17.52 -1.58 6.93
C HIS A 68 -17.95 -3.00 6.52
N ALA A 69 -17.07 -3.75 5.89
CA ALA A 69 -17.34 -5.14 5.52
C ALA A 69 -17.66 -6.00 6.75
N SER A 70 -16.87 -5.84 7.82
CA SER A 70 -17.09 -6.53 9.09
C SER A 70 -18.45 -6.16 9.70
N SER A 71 -18.80 -4.86 9.67
CA SER A 71 -20.08 -4.38 10.19
C SER A 71 -21.26 -4.95 9.42
N VAL A 72 -21.15 -5.04 8.10
CA VAL A 72 -22.20 -5.66 7.27
C VAL A 72 -22.37 -7.13 7.62
N ILE A 73 -21.28 -7.87 7.79
CA ILE A 73 -21.30 -9.29 8.14
C ILE A 73 -21.88 -9.48 9.54
N ASN A 74 -21.49 -8.65 10.50
CA ASN A 74 -21.89 -8.76 11.91
C ASN A 74 -23.15 -7.97 12.24
N ARG A 75 -23.74 -7.27 11.27
CA ARG A 75 -24.90 -6.37 11.44
C ARG A 75 -24.67 -5.32 12.52
N THR A 76 -23.44 -4.83 12.65
CA THR A 76 -23.11 -3.77 13.59
C THR A 76 -23.08 -2.45 12.84
N ASP A 77 -23.96 -1.52 13.23
CA ASP A 77 -24.12 -0.23 12.56
C ASP A 77 -23.29 0.88 13.21
N LYS A 78 -22.52 0.58 14.24
CA LYS A 78 -21.80 1.61 14.99
C LYS A 78 -20.29 1.40 14.90
N LEU A 79 -19.63 2.32 14.20
CA LEU A 79 -18.19 2.44 14.19
C LEU A 79 -17.78 3.44 15.27
N THR A 80 -16.94 3.01 16.20
CA THR A 80 -16.38 3.91 17.21
C THR A 80 -14.97 4.33 16.80
N MET A 81 -14.53 5.49 17.26
CA MET A 81 -13.15 5.95 17.05
C MET A 81 -12.15 4.96 17.62
N LYS A 82 -12.52 4.26 18.69
CA LYS A 82 -11.69 3.22 19.27
C LYS A 82 -11.44 2.08 18.27
N ASP A 83 -12.48 1.64 17.55
CA ASP A 83 -12.37 0.59 16.55
C ASP A 83 -11.46 1.03 15.39
N VAL A 84 -11.64 2.27 14.91
CA VAL A 84 -10.81 2.83 13.85
C VAL A 84 -9.36 2.92 14.30
N ASN A 85 -9.11 3.44 15.51
CA ASN A 85 -7.76 3.59 16.04
C ASN A 85 -7.07 2.23 16.24
N ALA A 86 -7.79 1.22 16.69
CA ALA A 86 -7.26 -0.12 16.85
C ALA A 86 -6.80 -0.70 15.51
N GLU A 87 -7.61 -0.55 14.45
CA GLU A 87 -7.27 -1.03 13.11
C GLU A 87 -6.11 -0.25 12.48
N VAL A 88 -6.08 1.06 12.66
CA VAL A 88 -4.97 1.90 12.20
C VAL A 88 -3.66 1.47 12.88
N SER A 89 -3.70 1.23 14.20
CA SER A 89 -2.53 0.77 14.95
C SER A 89 -2.06 -0.61 14.47
N ALA A 90 -2.98 -1.52 14.15
CA ALA A 90 -2.66 -2.84 13.63
C ALA A 90 -1.96 -2.74 12.26
N VAL A 91 -2.48 -1.89 11.37
CA VAL A 91 -1.89 -1.66 10.04
C VAL A 91 -0.48 -1.08 10.17
N ARG A 92 -0.29 -0.08 11.05
CA ARG A 92 1.02 0.53 11.29
C ARG A 92 2.03 -0.46 11.84
N ARG A 93 1.62 -1.32 12.79
CA ARG A 93 2.49 -2.36 13.33
C ARG A 93 2.89 -3.37 12.28
N ALA A 94 1.98 -3.78 11.42
CA ALA A 94 2.27 -4.68 10.31
C ALA A 94 3.29 -4.06 9.34
N GLY A 95 3.16 -2.76 9.06
CA GLY A 95 4.09 -2.03 8.21
C GLY A 95 5.49 -1.88 8.79
N LYS A 96 5.63 -1.87 10.12
CA LYS A 96 6.92 -1.74 10.81
C LYS A 96 7.68 -3.06 10.96
N ARG A 97 7.06 -4.19 10.68
CA ARG A 97 7.65 -5.52 10.82
C ARG A 97 8.41 -5.99 9.59
N ARG A 98 9.16 -5.15 8.99
CA ARG A 98 10.01 -5.55 7.86
C ARG A 98 11.43 -5.79 8.32
#